data_38365ba1d642ed6a94f6f6b5b37c6aa9
#
_entry.id   38365ba1d642ed6a94f6f6b5b37c6aa9
#
_cell.length_a   1.000
_cell.length_b   1.000
_cell.length_c   1.000
_cell.angle_alpha   90.00
_cell.angle_beta   90.00
_cell.angle_gamma   90.00
#
_symmetry.space_group_name_H-M   'P 1'
#
loop_
_entity.id
_entity.type
_entity.pdbx_description
1 polymer ?
#
loop_
_entity_poly.entity_id
_entity_poly.type
_entity_poly.pdbx_seq_one_letter_code
_entity_poly.pdbx_strand_id
1 'polypeptide(L)'
;QSIRTRRCLVIADAFIEGPQREKLAKPYVVYARDGQRPFALAGIWDEWTDKSSGELIRSFAIITTTACDALQAIGHHRSPVILNPEDERAWVNPVTALGEVTSLLRPIPDGTLNAYPIHTDIKNPRLNGTTLLQPTGQRIFPEYDFDLHQSLSMFGMGESKTRQRRGSGTGDAQSSLF
;
A
#
# COMPACT_ATOMS: atom_id res chain seq x y z
N GLN A 1 26.33 -4.42 5.99
CA GLN A 1 26.91 -4.52 4.64
C GLN A 1 25.84 -4.28 3.56
N SER A 2 24.64 -4.83 3.70
CA SER A 2 23.58 -4.77 2.68
C SER A 2 23.14 -3.35 2.34
N ILE A 3 23.09 -2.44 3.32
CA ILE A 3 22.74 -1.03 3.07
C ILE A 3 23.73 -0.30 2.14
N ARG A 4 24.96 -0.79 2.00
CA ARG A 4 25.96 -0.17 1.10
C ARG A 4 25.75 -0.54 -0.36
N THR A 5 25.35 -1.77 -0.65
CA THR A 5 25.39 -2.32 -2.01
C THR A 5 24.16 -3.11 -2.43
N ARG A 6 23.27 -3.44 -1.48
CA ARG A 6 22.10 -4.31 -1.72
C ARG A 6 20.81 -3.61 -1.30
N ARG A 7 20.60 -2.42 -1.85
CA ARG A 7 19.37 -1.65 -1.66
C ARG A 7 18.38 -1.98 -2.76
N CYS A 8 17.08 -1.96 -2.44
CA CYS A 8 15.99 -2.16 -3.38
C CYS A 8 14.81 -1.26 -3.03
N LEU A 9 13.89 -1.12 -3.96
CA LEU A 9 12.58 -0.54 -3.75
C LEU A 9 11.56 -1.66 -3.52
N VAL A 10 10.76 -1.54 -2.46
CA VAL A 10 9.59 -2.38 -2.27
C VAL A 10 8.37 -1.53 -2.62
N ILE A 11 7.75 -1.87 -3.75
CA ILE A 11 6.64 -1.11 -4.31
C ILE A 11 5.33 -1.54 -3.67
N ALA A 12 4.53 -0.58 -3.23
CA ALA A 12 3.24 -0.84 -2.57
C ALA A 12 2.23 0.27 -2.86
N ASP A 13 0.95 -0.09 -2.93
CA ASP A 13 -0.17 0.86 -2.97
C ASP A 13 -0.64 1.25 -1.57
N ALA A 14 -0.47 0.34 -0.63
CA ALA A 14 -0.77 0.46 0.79
C ALA A 14 -0.03 -0.63 1.55
N PHE A 15 -0.01 -0.57 2.86
CA PHE A 15 0.49 -1.66 3.69
C PHE A 15 -0.45 -1.94 4.86
N ILE A 16 -0.31 -3.12 5.45
CA ILE A 16 -1.16 -3.54 6.57
C ILE A 16 -0.33 -3.54 7.84
N GLU A 17 -0.87 -2.88 8.85
CA GLU A 17 -0.23 -2.78 10.15
C GLU A 17 -1.27 -2.92 11.27
N GLY A 18 -0.82 -3.15 12.50
CA GLY A 18 -1.68 -3.21 13.67
C GLY A 18 -0.98 -2.69 14.92
N PRO A 19 -1.72 -2.53 16.03
CA PRO A 19 -1.12 -2.12 17.30
C PRO A 19 0.05 -3.03 17.68
N GLN A 20 1.11 -2.46 18.22
CA GLN A 20 2.34 -3.20 18.56
C GLN A 20 2.08 -4.45 19.42
N ARG A 21 1.18 -4.35 20.40
CA ARG A 21 0.87 -5.45 21.32
C ARG A 21 -0.11 -6.46 20.73
N GLU A 22 -1.09 -5.98 19.98
CA GLU A 22 -2.18 -6.80 19.44
C GLU A 22 -1.86 -7.32 18.02
N LYS A 23 -0.86 -6.76 17.38
CA LYS A 23 -0.44 -7.10 16.01
C LYS A 23 -1.64 -7.07 15.06
N LEU A 24 -1.76 -8.06 14.20
CA LEU A 24 -2.89 -8.19 13.27
C LEU A 24 -4.16 -8.77 13.92
N ALA A 25 -4.33 -8.74 15.25
CA ALA A 25 -5.63 -8.93 15.86
C ALA A 25 -6.56 -7.71 15.64
N LYS A 26 -5.95 -6.53 15.38
CA LYS A 26 -6.64 -5.32 14.91
C LYS A 26 -5.91 -4.77 13.69
N PRO A 27 -6.12 -5.33 12.50
CA PRO A 27 -5.40 -4.90 11.30
C PRO A 27 -5.98 -3.63 10.73
N TYR A 28 -5.10 -2.78 10.21
CA TYR A 28 -5.43 -1.55 9.50
C TYR A 28 -4.75 -1.55 8.13
N VAL A 29 -5.44 -1.05 7.12
CA VAL A 29 -4.80 -0.60 5.87
C VAL A 29 -4.28 0.80 6.09
N VAL A 30 -3.00 1.01 5.81
CA VAL A 30 -2.32 2.31 5.87
C VAL A 30 -1.99 2.74 4.46
N TYR A 31 -2.33 3.98 4.09
CA TYR A 31 -2.22 4.50 2.73
C TYR A 31 -1.85 5.98 2.71
N ALA A 32 -1.38 6.49 1.57
CA ALA A 32 -1.06 7.91 1.37
C ALA A 32 -2.35 8.73 1.17
N ARG A 33 -2.52 9.81 1.96
CA ARG A 33 -3.72 10.65 1.94
C ARG A 33 -3.92 11.42 0.65
N ASP A 34 -2.85 11.78 -0.02
CA ASP A 34 -2.88 12.47 -1.32
C ASP A 34 -3.24 11.54 -2.49
N GLY A 35 -3.46 10.25 -2.20
CA GLY A 35 -3.76 9.24 -3.20
C GLY A 35 -2.55 8.79 -4.02
N GLN A 36 -1.32 9.24 -3.67
CA GLN A 36 -0.11 8.80 -4.35
C GLN A 36 0.06 7.29 -4.22
N ARG A 37 0.02 6.62 -5.34
CA ARG A 37 0.27 5.18 -5.45
C ARG A 37 0.67 4.78 -6.88
N PRO A 38 1.54 3.78 -7.04
CA PRO A 38 2.28 3.16 -5.94
C PRO A 38 3.29 4.11 -5.31
N PHE A 39 3.74 3.80 -4.10
CA PHE A 39 4.89 4.43 -3.45
C PHE A 39 5.98 3.40 -3.18
N ALA A 40 7.21 3.86 -2.99
CA ALA A 40 8.36 3.01 -2.77
C ALA A 40 8.81 3.01 -1.31
N LEU A 41 8.94 1.82 -0.72
CA LEU A 41 9.53 1.63 0.60
C LEU A 41 11.02 1.32 0.44
N ALA A 42 11.85 1.92 1.30
CA ALA A 42 13.28 1.64 1.34
C ALA A 42 13.54 0.20 1.81
N GLY A 43 14.04 -0.61 0.92
CA GLY A 43 14.37 -2.01 1.18
C GLY A 43 15.86 -2.31 1.07
N ILE A 44 16.28 -3.34 1.75
CA ILE A 44 17.58 -4.00 1.56
C ILE A 44 17.34 -5.47 1.27
N TRP A 45 18.22 -6.08 0.48
CA TRP A 45 18.10 -7.49 0.15
C TRP A 45 19.38 -8.24 0.45
N ASP A 46 19.28 -9.55 0.55
CA ASP A 46 20.40 -10.46 0.72
C ASP A 46 20.15 -11.81 0.06
N GLU A 47 21.23 -12.57 -0.14
CA GLU A 47 21.22 -13.93 -0.66
C GLU A 47 21.90 -14.86 0.35
N TRP A 48 21.26 -15.99 0.57
CA TRP A 48 21.79 -17.05 1.40
C TRP A 48 21.67 -18.39 0.68
N THR A 49 22.76 -19.17 0.69
CA THR A 49 22.75 -20.51 0.13
C THR A 49 22.57 -21.53 1.23
N ASP A 50 21.51 -22.32 1.15
CA ASP A 50 21.30 -23.44 2.04
C ASP A 50 22.41 -24.47 1.85
N LYS A 51 23.17 -24.71 2.90
CA LYS A 51 24.30 -25.65 2.85
C LYS A 51 23.88 -27.10 2.68
N SER A 52 22.64 -27.45 3.01
CA SER A 52 22.13 -28.82 2.91
C SER A 52 21.57 -29.15 1.53
N SER A 53 20.88 -28.21 0.91
CA SER A 53 20.22 -28.38 -0.40
C SER A 53 20.97 -27.74 -1.56
N GLY A 54 21.87 -26.77 -1.29
CA GLY A 54 22.49 -25.92 -2.31
C GLY A 54 21.57 -24.86 -2.88
N GLU A 55 20.36 -24.72 -2.37
CA GLU A 55 19.37 -23.74 -2.82
C GLU A 55 19.80 -22.32 -2.49
N LEU A 56 19.71 -21.41 -3.48
CA LEU A 56 19.94 -19.98 -3.29
C LEU A 56 18.64 -19.29 -2.89
N ILE A 57 18.55 -18.85 -1.64
CA ILE A 57 17.41 -18.13 -1.09
C ILE A 57 17.68 -16.62 -1.13
N ARG A 58 16.82 -15.88 -1.84
CA ARG A 58 16.83 -14.42 -1.85
C ARG A 58 15.77 -13.88 -0.94
N SER A 59 16.14 -12.92 -0.10
CA SER A 59 15.23 -12.27 0.84
C SER A 59 15.42 -10.76 0.81
N PHE A 60 14.41 -10.03 1.27
CA PHE A 60 14.51 -8.60 1.49
C PHE A 60 13.90 -8.20 2.83
N ALA A 61 14.28 -7.04 3.33
CA ALA A 61 13.72 -6.42 4.51
C ALA A 61 13.41 -4.96 4.23
N ILE A 62 12.28 -4.48 4.76
CA ILE A 62 11.89 -3.08 4.71
C ILE A 62 12.54 -2.35 5.89
N ILE A 63 13.18 -1.22 5.62
CA ILE A 63 13.75 -0.36 6.65
C ILE A 63 12.62 0.41 7.31
N THR A 64 12.66 0.48 8.63
CA THR A 64 11.66 1.20 9.43
C THR A 64 12.32 2.26 10.29
N THR A 65 11.58 3.32 10.57
CA THR A 65 11.96 4.46 11.40
C THR A 65 10.89 4.77 12.44
N THR A 66 10.96 5.92 13.09
CA THR A 66 9.94 6.39 14.05
C THR A 66 8.57 6.50 13.39
N ALA A 67 7.53 6.11 14.10
CA ALA A 67 6.16 6.16 13.62
C ALA A 67 5.69 7.62 13.41
N CYS A 68 5.01 7.87 12.27
CA CYS A 68 4.24 9.07 12.05
C CYS A 68 2.93 9.05 12.86
N ASP A 69 2.20 10.16 12.85
CA ASP A 69 0.94 10.35 13.56
C ASP A 69 -0.09 9.23 13.30
N ALA A 70 -0.28 8.81 12.03
CA ALA A 70 -1.23 7.76 11.67
C ALA A 70 -0.87 6.41 12.32
N LEU A 71 0.41 6.03 12.33
CA LEU A 71 0.87 4.79 12.96
C LEU A 71 0.82 4.87 14.49
N GLN A 72 1.13 6.04 15.05
CA GLN A 72 0.98 6.29 16.50
C GLN A 72 -0.49 6.18 16.92
N ALA A 73 -1.41 6.72 16.13
CA ALA A 73 -2.84 6.68 16.41
C ALA A 73 -3.42 5.24 16.43
N ILE A 74 -2.87 4.32 15.63
CA ILE A 74 -3.24 2.91 15.71
C ILE A 74 -2.45 2.12 16.78
N GLY A 75 -1.57 2.80 17.54
CA GLY A 75 -0.77 2.17 18.59
C GLY A 75 0.47 1.43 18.11
N HIS A 76 0.99 1.78 16.92
CA HIS A 76 2.24 1.24 16.41
C HIS A 76 3.40 2.25 16.59
N HIS A 77 4.62 1.77 16.86
CA HIS A 77 5.76 2.61 17.26
C HIS A 77 6.78 2.83 16.13
N ARG A 78 6.58 2.23 14.96
CA ARG A 78 7.47 2.31 13.81
C ARG A 78 6.69 2.52 12.52
N SER A 79 7.30 3.25 11.59
CA SER A 79 6.83 3.38 10.20
C SER A 79 7.84 2.78 9.24
N PRO A 80 7.44 2.19 8.11
CA PRO A 80 8.36 1.97 7.02
C PRO A 80 8.93 3.32 6.54
N VAL A 81 10.17 3.30 6.04
CA VAL A 81 10.71 4.45 5.34
C VAL A 81 10.10 4.49 3.94
N ILE A 82 9.25 5.49 3.67
CA ILE A 82 8.71 5.76 2.35
C ILE A 82 9.63 6.79 1.69
N LEU A 83 10.12 6.47 0.50
CA LEU A 83 10.98 7.35 -0.27
C LEU A 83 10.15 8.33 -1.08
N ASN A 84 10.62 9.59 -1.19
CA ASN A 84 10.07 10.48 -2.20
C ASN A 84 10.50 10.00 -3.60
N PRO A 85 9.71 10.22 -4.65
CA PRO A 85 10.05 9.79 -6.00
C PRO A 85 11.43 10.28 -6.50
N GLU A 86 11.81 11.49 -6.13
CA GLU A 86 13.12 12.06 -6.47
C GLU A 86 14.29 11.36 -5.78
N ASP A 87 14.06 10.75 -4.61
CA ASP A 87 15.07 10.06 -3.80
C ASP A 87 15.28 8.59 -4.22
N GLU A 88 14.31 7.99 -4.92
CA GLU A 88 14.34 6.56 -5.28
C GLU A 88 15.58 6.17 -6.07
N ARG A 89 15.97 7.01 -7.06
CA ARG A 89 17.15 6.76 -7.88
C ARG A 89 18.43 6.79 -7.04
N ALA A 90 18.56 7.75 -6.14
CA ALA A 90 19.72 7.85 -5.25
C ALA A 90 19.77 6.65 -4.30
N TRP A 91 18.61 6.19 -3.81
CA TRP A 91 18.51 5.03 -2.93
C TRP A 91 19.05 3.76 -3.58
N VAL A 92 18.67 3.43 -4.82
CA VAL A 92 19.09 2.18 -5.47
C VAL A 92 20.46 2.26 -6.13
N ASN A 93 21.00 3.45 -6.37
CA ASN A 93 22.28 3.61 -7.05
C ASN A 93 23.46 3.16 -6.17
N PRO A 94 24.23 2.12 -6.55
CA PRO A 94 25.28 1.55 -5.71
C PRO A 94 26.45 2.49 -5.43
N VAL A 95 26.62 3.54 -6.24
CA VAL A 95 27.70 4.53 -6.05
C VAL A 95 27.33 5.70 -5.15
N THR A 96 26.06 5.83 -4.76
CA THR A 96 25.62 6.88 -3.82
C THR A 96 26.36 6.73 -2.49
N ALA A 97 26.94 7.83 -2.00
CA ALA A 97 27.69 7.84 -0.76
C ALA A 97 26.82 7.41 0.44
N LEU A 98 27.40 6.67 1.39
CA LEU A 98 26.65 6.16 2.53
C LEU A 98 25.97 7.26 3.35
N GLY A 99 26.64 8.42 3.50
CA GLY A 99 26.06 9.57 4.20
C GLY A 99 24.77 10.09 3.54
N GLU A 100 24.75 10.16 2.20
CA GLU A 100 23.57 10.51 1.42
C GLU A 100 22.48 9.44 1.57
N VAL A 101 22.82 8.16 1.40
CA VAL A 101 21.88 7.05 1.59
C VAL A 101 21.22 7.10 2.97
N THR A 102 22.00 7.34 4.03
CA THR A 102 21.46 7.39 5.38
C THR A 102 20.61 8.63 5.65
N SER A 103 20.83 9.74 4.95
CA SER A 103 20.00 10.94 5.06
C SER A 103 18.60 10.75 4.45
N LEU A 104 18.41 9.75 3.59
CA LEU A 104 17.10 9.38 3.05
C LEU A 104 16.23 8.59 4.05
N LEU A 105 16.84 8.03 5.12
CA LEU A 105 16.14 7.24 6.13
C LEU A 105 15.45 8.13 7.17
N ARG A 106 14.58 9.00 6.71
CA ARG A 106 13.84 9.96 7.54
C ARG A 106 12.40 9.47 7.79
N PRO A 107 11.80 9.82 8.94
CA PRO A 107 10.38 9.61 9.16
C PRO A 107 9.54 10.33 8.09
N ILE A 108 8.43 9.72 7.72
CA ILE A 108 7.44 10.38 6.87
C ILE A 108 6.78 11.51 7.67
N PRO A 109 6.51 12.67 7.06
CA PRO A 109 5.84 13.78 7.77
C PRO A 109 4.46 13.39 8.28
N ASP A 110 4.09 13.94 9.42
CA ASP A 110 2.73 13.81 9.95
C ASP A 110 1.69 14.35 8.95
N GLY A 111 0.52 13.75 8.94
CA GLY A 111 -0.54 14.09 7.99
C GLY A 111 -0.38 13.48 6.59
N THR A 112 0.73 12.82 6.27
CA THR A 112 0.95 12.19 4.95
C THR A 112 0.17 10.88 4.80
N LEU A 113 0.05 10.10 5.87
CA LEU A 113 -0.65 8.82 5.87
C LEU A 113 -2.00 8.91 6.57
N ASN A 114 -2.89 7.99 6.22
CA ASN A 114 -4.10 7.69 6.96
C ASN A 114 -4.28 6.18 7.06
N ALA A 115 -5.20 5.74 7.92
CA ALA A 115 -5.48 4.33 8.09
C ALA A 115 -6.97 4.09 8.38
N TYR A 116 -7.45 2.90 8.02
CA TYR A 116 -8.77 2.40 8.40
C TYR A 116 -8.69 0.93 8.82
N PRO A 117 -9.55 0.49 9.78
CA PRO A 117 -9.56 -0.90 10.23
C PRO A 117 -10.17 -1.81 9.18
N ILE A 118 -9.66 -3.04 9.10
CA ILE A 118 -10.16 -4.10 8.22
C ILE A 118 -10.41 -5.38 9.01
N HIS A 119 -11.03 -6.37 8.35
CA HIS A 119 -11.30 -7.65 8.99
C HIS A 119 -10.03 -8.47 9.25
N THR A 120 -10.05 -9.26 10.34
CA THR A 120 -8.93 -10.12 10.74
C THR A 120 -8.65 -11.28 9.78
N ASP A 121 -9.53 -11.54 8.83
CA ASP A 121 -9.36 -12.54 7.77
C ASP A 121 -8.13 -12.27 6.89
N ILE A 122 -7.62 -11.05 6.88
CA ILE A 122 -6.35 -10.71 6.23
C ILE A 122 -5.17 -11.58 6.68
N LYS A 123 -5.25 -12.18 7.87
CA LYS A 123 -4.24 -13.10 8.40
C LYS A 123 -4.30 -14.51 7.80
N ASN A 124 -5.40 -14.84 7.14
CA ASN A 124 -5.58 -16.17 6.59
C ASN A 124 -4.93 -16.26 5.20
N PRO A 125 -3.82 -17.00 5.03
CA PRO A 125 -3.12 -17.09 3.75
C PRO A 125 -3.90 -17.85 2.67
N ARG A 126 -5.02 -18.49 3.03
CA ARG A 126 -5.90 -19.19 2.07
C ARG A 126 -6.93 -18.26 1.45
N LEU A 127 -7.14 -17.07 2.03
CA LEU A 127 -8.05 -16.06 1.51
C LEU A 127 -7.27 -15.07 0.66
N ASN A 128 -7.87 -14.63 -0.43
CA ASN A 128 -7.30 -13.63 -1.32
C ASN A 128 -8.43 -12.78 -1.92
N GLY A 129 -8.11 -11.54 -2.25
CA GLY A 129 -9.03 -10.62 -2.91
C GLY A 129 -9.18 -9.28 -2.20
N THR A 130 -9.67 -8.30 -2.96
CA THR A 130 -9.85 -6.92 -2.49
C THR A 130 -10.91 -6.77 -1.40
N THR A 131 -11.81 -7.74 -1.26
CA THR A 131 -12.82 -7.77 -0.18
C THR A 131 -12.19 -7.80 1.21
N LEU A 132 -10.97 -8.34 1.34
CA LEU A 132 -10.22 -8.34 2.60
C LEU A 132 -9.76 -6.95 3.04
N LEU A 133 -9.74 -5.99 2.12
CA LEU A 133 -9.32 -4.60 2.37
C LEU A 133 -10.51 -3.68 2.63
N GLN A 134 -11.74 -4.20 2.70
CA GLN A 134 -12.91 -3.38 2.97
C GLN A 134 -12.87 -2.80 4.39
N PRO A 135 -13.17 -1.49 4.55
CA PRO A 135 -13.22 -0.87 5.86
C PRO A 135 -14.27 -1.51 6.77
N THR A 136 -13.89 -1.82 8.00
CA THR A 136 -14.81 -2.28 9.06
C THR A 136 -15.14 -1.18 10.06
N GLY A 137 -14.58 0.03 9.88
CA GLY A 137 -14.80 1.19 10.72
C GLY A 137 -14.30 2.47 10.07
N GLN A 138 -14.35 3.56 10.82
CA GLN A 138 -13.95 4.88 10.34
C GLN A 138 -12.43 4.98 10.15
N ARG A 139 -12.03 5.90 9.27
CA ARG A 139 -10.63 6.32 9.12
C ARG A 139 -10.13 6.99 10.40
N ILE A 140 -8.83 6.86 10.67
CA ILE A 140 -8.19 7.49 11.84
C ILE A 140 -8.33 9.00 11.77
N PHE A 141 -8.07 9.58 10.59
CA PHE A 141 -8.27 11.01 10.34
C PHE A 141 -9.43 11.20 9.35
N PRO A 142 -10.33 12.16 9.60
CA PRO A 142 -11.41 12.48 8.67
C PRO A 142 -10.87 12.91 7.30
N GLU A 143 -11.49 12.42 6.23
CA GLU A 143 -11.23 12.81 4.85
C GLU A 143 -12.58 13.04 4.18
N TYR A 144 -12.82 14.29 3.73
CA TYR A 144 -14.13 14.68 3.23
C TYR A 144 -14.35 14.40 1.75
N ASP A 145 -13.25 14.30 0.96
CA ASP A 145 -13.32 14.22 -0.50
C ASP A 145 -12.71 12.96 -1.12
N PHE A 146 -12.21 12.03 -0.30
CA PHE A 146 -11.49 10.87 -0.80
C PHE A 146 -12.13 9.56 -0.36
N ASP A 147 -12.89 8.94 -1.26
CA ASP A 147 -13.30 7.55 -1.11
C ASP A 147 -12.27 6.63 -1.78
N LEU A 148 -11.40 6.04 -0.97
CA LEU A 148 -10.37 5.10 -1.43
C LEU A 148 -10.97 3.95 -2.24
N HIS A 149 -12.17 3.50 -1.89
CA HIS A 149 -12.87 2.42 -2.57
C HIS A 149 -13.30 2.85 -3.98
N GLN A 150 -13.84 4.06 -4.15
CA GLN A 150 -14.17 4.61 -5.48
C GLN A 150 -12.90 4.78 -6.31
N SER A 151 -11.82 5.20 -5.72
CA SER A 151 -10.54 5.39 -6.36
C SER A 151 -9.94 4.06 -6.83
N LEU A 152 -10.01 2.99 -6.04
CA LEU A 152 -9.57 1.64 -6.44
C LEU A 152 -10.40 1.09 -7.61
N SER A 153 -11.71 1.32 -7.61
CA SER A 153 -12.60 0.90 -8.71
C SER A 153 -12.41 1.75 -9.98
N MET A 154 -12.11 3.05 -9.85
CA MET A 154 -11.87 3.94 -11.00
C MET A 154 -10.56 3.68 -11.73
N PHE A 155 -9.51 3.22 -11.03
CA PHE A 155 -8.20 2.94 -11.63
C PHE A 155 -8.02 1.50 -12.11
N GLY A 156 -9.11 0.73 -12.23
CA GLY A 156 -9.07 -0.57 -12.91
C GLY A 156 -8.49 -1.72 -12.10
N MET A 157 -8.37 -1.59 -10.79
CA MET A 157 -8.11 -2.71 -9.90
C MET A 157 -9.39 -3.52 -9.68
N GLY A 158 -9.88 -4.10 -10.77
CA GLY A 158 -10.86 -5.18 -10.82
C GLY A 158 -12.30 -4.83 -10.53
N GLU A 159 -13.03 -4.28 -11.42
CA GLU A 159 -14.39 -4.66 -11.81
C GLU A 159 -14.71 -3.96 -13.13
N SER A 160 -14.78 -4.73 -14.22
CA SER A 160 -15.31 -4.22 -15.47
C SER A 160 -16.76 -3.78 -15.21
N LYS A 161 -17.07 -2.51 -15.43
CA LYS A 161 -18.43 -2.01 -15.42
C LYS A 161 -19.25 -2.89 -16.36
N THR A 162 -20.17 -3.67 -15.82
CA THR A 162 -21.17 -4.36 -16.62
C THR A 162 -21.92 -3.31 -17.39
N ARG A 163 -21.70 -3.32 -18.72
CA ARG A 163 -22.33 -2.40 -19.67
C ARG A 163 -23.83 -2.63 -19.57
N GLN A 164 -24.56 -1.76 -18.86
CA GLN A 164 -26.03 -1.77 -18.92
C GLN A 164 -26.43 -1.63 -20.39
N ARG A 165 -26.98 -2.72 -20.96
CA ARG A 165 -27.64 -2.68 -22.25
C ARG A 165 -28.77 -1.68 -22.14
N ARG A 166 -28.65 -0.56 -22.84
CA ARG A 166 -29.79 0.30 -23.13
C ARG A 166 -30.80 -0.54 -23.90
N GLY A 167 -31.92 -0.86 -23.27
CA GLY A 167 -33.06 -1.45 -23.97
C GLY A 167 -33.50 -0.55 -25.09
N SER A 168 -33.46 -1.07 -26.31
CA SER A 168 -34.09 -0.45 -27.47
C SER A 168 -35.60 -0.48 -27.26
N GLY A 169 -36.18 0.65 -26.84
CA GLY A 169 -37.61 0.85 -26.90
C GLY A 169 -38.00 1.03 -28.36
N THR A 170 -38.62 0.02 -28.92
CA THR A 170 -39.38 0.11 -30.15
C THR A 170 -40.68 0.88 -29.84
N GLY A 171 -40.71 2.15 -30.24
CA GLY A 171 -41.93 2.92 -30.27
C GLY A 171 -42.65 2.63 -31.59
N ASP A 172 -43.79 1.95 -31.52
CA ASP A 172 -44.75 1.83 -32.59
C ASP A 172 -45.36 3.19 -32.89
N ALA A 173 -45.10 3.67 -34.07
CA ALA A 173 -45.84 4.79 -34.66
C ALA A 173 -47.07 4.20 -35.33
N GLN A 174 -48.24 4.34 -34.73
CA GLN A 174 -49.49 4.17 -35.42
C GLN A 174 -49.94 5.50 -36.03
N SER A 175 -49.85 5.55 -37.33
CA SER A 175 -50.52 6.56 -38.15
C SER A 175 -52.02 6.32 -38.14
N SER A 176 -52.79 7.36 -37.91
CA SER A 176 -54.23 7.39 -38.23
C SER A 176 -54.49 8.65 -39.00
N LEU A 177 -54.87 8.44 -40.27
CA LEU A 177 -55.51 9.39 -41.16
C LEU A 177 -56.97 9.64 -40.71
N PHE A 178 -57.37 10.85 -40.56
CA PHE A 178 -58.50 11.58 -41.13
C PHE A 178 -58.47 12.98 -40.58
#